data_68d639cb5f74570e8cb748a18f93f929
#
_entry.id   68d639cb5f74570e8cb748a18f93f929
#
_cell.length_a   1.000
_cell.length_b   1.000
_cell.length_c   1.000
_cell.angle_alpha   90.00
_cell.angle_beta   90.00
_cell.angle_gamma   90.00
#
_symmetry.space_group_name_H-M   'P 1'
#
loop_
_entity.id
_entity.type
_entity.pdbx_description
1 polymer ?
#
loop_
_entity_poly.entity_id
_entity_poly.type
_entity_poly.pdbx_seq_one_letter_code
_entity_poly.pdbx_strand_id
1 'polypeptide(L)'
;MGHFVIVGILVIVMTVLTYLGLDATGLATQMHPVSASAQAVSIDQLWHWEVMVISFLFSLIVAPMLYSLVVFRQKKGELKDGEHMEGNANLEIAWTVVPLIIVVIFAYLGAYSLGEVRRVDPEALVINVRAQQF
;
A
#
# COMPACT_ATOMS: atom_id res chain seq x y z
N MET A 1 1.15 26.95 9.37
CA MET A 1 2.30 26.07 9.03
C MET A 1 2.48 24.90 10.00
N GLY A 2 2.27 25.07 11.32
CA GLY A 2 2.48 24.00 12.29
C GLY A 2 1.66 22.72 12.06
N HIS A 3 0.38 22.83 11.70
CA HIS A 3 -0.49 21.67 11.49
C HIS A 3 -0.02 20.76 10.36
N PHE A 4 0.40 21.31 9.23
CA PHE A 4 0.88 20.51 8.10
C PHE A 4 2.16 19.73 8.43
N VAL A 5 3.07 20.35 9.20
CA VAL A 5 4.30 19.69 9.65
C VAL A 5 3.98 18.55 10.61
N ILE A 6 3.08 18.78 11.58
CA ILE A 6 2.66 17.75 12.55
C ILE A 6 1.98 16.60 11.83
N VAL A 7 1.05 16.88 10.92
CA VAL A 7 0.36 15.82 10.14
C VAL A 7 1.35 15.06 9.27
N GLY A 8 2.30 15.73 8.63
CA GLY A 8 3.35 15.06 7.85
C GLY A 8 4.21 14.11 8.69
N ILE A 9 4.61 14.54 9.89
CA ILE A 9 5.34 13.68 10.84
C ILE A 9 4.48 12.50 11.28
N LEU A 10 3.21 12.73 11.60
CA LEU A 10 2.29 11.66 12.00
C LEU A 10 2.09 10.62 10.88
N VAL A 11 1.98 11.04 9.62
CA VAL A 11 1.91 10.14 8.47
C VAL A 11 3.16 9.28 8.39
N ILE A 12 4.36 9.87 8.49
CA ILE A 12 5.61 9.11 8.44
C ILE A 12 5.71 8.11 9.58
N VAL A 13 5.46 8.55 10.82
CA VAL A 13 5.51 7.68 12.00
C VAL A 13 4.51 6.54 11.88
N MET A 14 3.27 6.84 11.48
CA MET A 14 2.23 5.84 11.31
C MET A 14 2.53 4.87 10.19
N THR A 15 3.14 5.31 9.08
CA THR A 15 3.61 4.44 8.00
C THR A 15 4.62 3.42 8.52
N VAL A 16 5.63 3.90 9.25
CA VAL A 16 6.66 3.03 9.82
C VAL A 16 6.04 2.04 10.81
N LEU A 17 5.17 2.50 11.71
CA LEU A 17 4.50 1.64 12.69
C LEU A 17 3.59 0.60 12.02
N THR A 18 2.85 0.97 10.98
CA THR A 18 1.98 0.05 10.23
C THR A 18 2.82 -1.00 9.51
N TYR A 19 3.87 -0.58 8.79
CA TYR A 19 4.77 -1.48 8.07
C TYR A 19 5.46 -2.48 9.03
N LEU A 20 6.10 -1.98 10.10
CA LEU A 20 6.75 -2.82 11.11
C LEU A 20 5.75 -3.69 11.88
N GLY A 21 4.53 -3.20 12.11
CA GLY A 21 3.47 -3.95 12.78
C GLY A 21 2.98 -5.13 11.92
N LEU A 22 2.83 -4.94 10.63
CA LEU A 22 2.48 -6.01 9.68
C LEU A 22 3.59 -7.07 9.59
N ASP A 23 4.86 -6.65 9.62
CA ASP A 23 6.00 -7.54 9.62
C ASP A 23 6.14 -8.30 10.95
N ALA A 24 6.15 -7.59 12.08
CA ALA A 24 6.31 -8.16 13.42
C ALA A 24 5.18 -9.12 13.83
N THR A 25 3.94 -8.87 13.39
CA THR A 25 2.81 -9.78 13.61
C THR A 25 2.79 -10.97 12.68
N GLY A 26 3.65 -10.98 11.68
CA GLY A 26 3.67 -12.00 10.63
C GLY A 26 2.48 -11.94 9.68
N LEU A 27 1.62 -10.92 9.78
CA LEU A 27 0.44 -10.79 8.90
C LEU A 27 0.84 -10.69 7.44
N ALA A 28 1.88 -9.92 7.12
CA ALA A 28 2.39 -9.80 5.76
C ALA A 28 2.95 -11.12 5.22
N THR A 29 3.60 -11.92 6.07
CA THR A 29 4.18 -13.22 5.68
C THR A 29 3.15 -14.35 5.68
N GLN A 30 2.12 -14.30 6.54
CA GLN A 30 1.05 -15.31 6.54
C GLN A 30 0.13 -15.19 5.31
N MET A 31 0.02 -14.01 4.75
CA MET A 31 -0.74 -13.78 3.50
C MET A 31 0.06 -14.17 2.25
N HIS A 32 1.34 -14.47 2.40
CA HIS A 32 2.23 -14.82 1.31
C HIS A 32 2.86 -16.21 1.56
N PRO A 33 2.82 -17.13 0.59
CA PRO A 33 3.42 -18.46 0.75
C PRO A 33 4.95 -18.36 0.87
N VAL A 34 5.55 -19.35 1.53
CA VAL A 34 7.02 -19.45 1.66
C VAL A 34 7.67 -19.54 0.29
N SER A 35 8.69 -18.73 0.07
CA SER A 35 9.49 -18.76 -1.17
C SER A 35 10.13 -20.14 -1.38
N ALA A 36 9.71 -20.85 -2.40
CA ALA A 36 10.17 -22.22 -2.69
C ALA A 36 10.72 -22.39 -4.12
N SER A 37 10.89 -21.27 -4.85
CA SER A 37 11.43 -21.30 -6.22
C SER A 37 12.24 -20.04 -6.51
N ALA A 38 13.10 -20.10 -7.53
CA ALA A 38 13.86 -18.94 -7.99
C ALA A 38 12.93 -17.79 -8.49
N GLN A 39 11.79 -18.15 -9.07
CA GLN A 39 10.79 -17.20 -9.55
C GLN A 39 10.05 -16.49 -8.41
N ALA A 40 9.95 -17.12 -7.24
CA ALA A 40 9.31 -16.52 -6.06
C ALA A 40 10.01 -15.23 -5.59
N VAL A 41 11.32 -15.12 -5.81
CA VAL A 41 12.11 -13.95 -5.38
C VAL A 41 11.57 -12.63 -5.97
N SER A 42 11.20 -12.62 -7.25
CA SER A 42 10.65 -11.42 -7.89
C SER A 42 9.25 -11.08 -7.39
N ILE A 43 8.46 -12.11 -7.06
CA ILE A 43 7.11 -11.96 -6.48
C ILE A 43 7.21 -11.41 -5.06
N ASP A 44 8.11 -11.98 -4.24
CA ASP A 44 8.35 -11.54 -2.86
C ASP A 44 8.80 -10.09 -2.80
N GLN A 45 9.69 -9.68 -3.73
CA GLN A 45 10.15 -8.31 -3.82
C GLN A 45 9.01 -7.35 -4.18
N LEU A 46 8.15 -7.72 -5.14
CA LEU A 46 6.97 -6.93 -5.50
C LEU A 46 6.01 -6.81 -4.31
N TRP A 47 5.77 -7.91 -3.60
CA TRP A 47 4.95 -7.94 -2.39
C TRP A 47 5.43 -6.97 -1.31
N HIS A 48 6.74 -6.91 -1.05
CA HIS A 48 7.30 -5.96 -0.09
C HIS A 48 7.05 -4.50 -0.48
N TRP A 49 7.20 -4.18 -1.78
CA TRP A 49 6.88 -2.84 -2.28
C TRP A 49 5.40 -2.51 -2.12
N GLU A 50 4.51 -3.46 -2.41
CA GLU A 50 3.07 -3.30 -2.24
C GLU A 50 2.69 -3.04 -0.78
N VAL A 51 3.22 -3.83 0.15
CA VAL A 51 2.97 -3.65 1.59
C VAL A 51 3.47 -2.29 2.08
N MET A 52 4.62 -1.83 1.60
CA MET A 52 5.16 -0.51 1.94
C MET A 52 4.23 0.61 1.43
N VAL A 53 3.80 0.54 0.18
CA VAL A 53 2.91 1.56 -0.43
C VAL A 53 1.54 1.54 0.22
N ILE A 54 0.97 0.37 0.51
CA ILE A 54 -0.31 0.25 1.23
C ILE A 54 -0.19 0.85 2.63
N SER A 55 0.89 0.59 3.36
CA SER A 55 1.15 1.17 4.68
C SER A 55 1.21 2.70 4.63
N PHE A 56 1.85 3.25 3.59
CA PHE A 56 1.91 4.70 3.38
C PHE A 56 0.54 5.28 3.04
N LEU A 57 -0.19 4.71 2.08
CA LEU A 57 -1.51 5.20 1.67
C LEU A 57 -2.54 5.11 2.81
N PHE A 58 -2.52 4.03 3.58
CA PHE A 58 -3.33 3.88 4.78
C PHE A 58 -3.03 5.00 5.79
N SER A 59 -1.75 5.24 6.06
CA SER A 59 -1.33 6.28 7.01
C SER A 59 -1.65 7.68 6.52
N LEU A 60 -1.56 7.93 5.22
CA LEU A 60 -1.89 9.20 4.59
C LEU A 60 -3.37 9.57 4.77
N ILE A 61 -4.25 8.59 4.87
CA ILE A 61 -5.69 8.80 5.11
C ILE A 61 -5.98 8.87 6.61
N VAL A 62 -5.49 7.91 7.38
CA VAL A 62 -5.87 7.72 8.78
C VAL A 62 -5.24 8.76 9.69
N ALA A 63 -3.97 9.12 9.48
CA ALA A 63 -3.29 10.08 10.35
C ALA A 63 -3.93 11.48 10.32
N PRO A 64 -4.20 12.12 9.17
CA PRO A 64 -4.90 13.41 9.15
C PRO A 64 -6.34 13.30 9.63
N MET A 65 -7.03 12.18 9.38
CA MET A 65 -8.36 11.95 9.90
C MET A 65 -8.38 11.94 11.43
N LEU A 66 -7.52 11.15 12.07
CA LEU A 66 -7.40 11.10 13.53
C LEU A 66 -6.96 12.45 14.11
N TYR A 67 -6.00 13.09 13.47
CA TYR A 67 -5.55 14.42 13.86
C TYR A 67 -6.71 15.43 13.85
N SER A 68 -7.51 15.42 12.80
CA SER A 68 -8.67 16.33 12.66
C SER A 68 -9.72 16.10 13.74
N LEU A 69 -10.01 14.84 14.06
CA LEU A 69 -10.96 14.49 15.12
C LEU A 69 -10.53 14.98 16.52
N VAL A 70 -9.22 15.07 16.76
CA VAL A 70 -8.69 15.50 18.06
C VAL A 70 -8.54 17.02 18.10
N VAL A 71 -7.91 17.62 17.09
CA VAL A 71 -7.48 19.03 17.12
C VAL A 71 -8.63 19.99 16.77
N PHE A 72 -9.49 19.60 15.83
CA PHE A 72 -10.61 20.43 15.38
C PHE A 72 -11.94 20.05 16.02
N ARG A 73 -11.89 19.30 17.12
CA ARG A 73 -13.08 18.94 17.88
C ARG A 73 -13.72 20.19 18.50
N GLN A 74 -15.02 20.36 18.26
CA GLN A 74 -15.82 21.43 18.87
C GLN A 74 -15.82 21.31 20.42
N LYS A 75 -15.58 22.43 21.08
CA LYS A 75 -15.61 22.49 22.56
C LYS A 75 -17.04 22.66 23.07
N LYS A 76 -17.33 22.12 24.25
CA LYS A 76 -18.64 22.29 24.89
C LYS A 76 -18.96 23.77 25.10
N GLY A 77 -20.09 24.23 24.55
CA GLY A 77 -20.54 25.62 24.64
C GLY A 77 -20.13 26.53 23.49
N GLU A 78 -19.40 26.05 22.53
CA GLU A 78 -19.07 26.75 21.30
C GLU A 78 -20.25 26.62 20.31
N LEU A 79 -20.94 27.74 20.03
CA LEU A 79 -22.08 27.79 19.11
C LEU A 79 -21.66 28.24 17.68
N LYS A 80 -20.36 28.35 17.44
CA LYS A 80 -19.83 28.79 16.16
C LYS A 80 -19.86 27.67 15.14
N ASP A 81 -20.51 27.89 14.01
CA ASP A 81 -20.45 26.96 12.87
C ASP A 81 -19.02 26.87 12.32
N GLY A 82 -18.69 25.73 11.77
CA GLY A 82 -17.41 25.52 11.10
C GLY A 82 -17.23 26.46 9.92
N GLU A 83 -15.99 26.71 9.53
CA GLU A 83 -15.66 27.48 8.33
C GLU A 83 -16.29 26.79 7.10
N HIS A 84 -17.02 27.55 6.30
CA HIS A 84 -17.57 27.05 5.04
C HIS A 84 -16.43 26.88 4.05
N MET A 85 -16.10 25.62 3.74
CA MET A 85 -15.06 25.28 2.77
C MET A 85 -15.70 24.84 1.46
N GLU A 86 -15.40 25.55 0.40
CA GLU A 86 -15.67 25.11 -0.96
C GLU A 86 -14.60 24.09 -1.40
N GLY A 87 -14.93 23.26 -2.41
CA GLY A 87 -14.01 22.29 -2.96
C GLY A 87 -12.70 22.91 -3.46
N ASN A 88 -11.63 22.11 -3.49
CA ASN A 88 -10.32 22.52 -4.03
C ASN A 88 -9.97 21.62 -5.21
N ALA A 89 -10.18 22.12 -6.43
CA ALA A 89 -9.95 21.38 -7.67
C ALA A 89 -8.53 20.81 -7.79
N ASN A 90 -7.49 21.53 -7.33
CA ASN A 90 -6.11 21.03 -7.37
C ASN A 90 -5.93 19.83 -6.44
N LEU A 91 -6.54 19.89 -5.26
CA LEU A 91 -6.49 18.77 -4.31
C LEU A 91 -7.28 17.57 -4.84
N GLU A 92 -8.43 17.80 -5.46
CA GLU A 92 -9.28 16.78 -6.09
C GLU A 92 -8.54 16.05 -7.21
N ILE A 93 -7.88 16.79 -8.08
CA ILE A 93 -7.02 16.22 -9.13
C ILE A 93 -5.88 15.42 -8.50
N ALA A 94 -5.21 15.96 -7.49
CA ALA A 94 -4.07 15.29 -6.87
C ALA A 94 -4.44 13.94 -6.26
N TRP A 95 -5.51 13.85 -5.46
CA TRP A 95 -5.92 12.57 -4.86
C TRP A 95 -6.54 11.58 -5.84
N THR A 96 -6.90 12.00 -7.05
CA THR A 96 -7.35 11.11 -8.12
C THR A 96 -6.17 10.61 -8.95
N VAL A 97 -5.29 11.52 -9.38
CA VAL A 97 -4.20 11.20 -10.31
C VAL A 97 -3.07 10.43 -9.63
N VAL A 98 -2.71 10.80 -8.39
CA VAL A 98 -1.60 10.13 -7.68
C VAL A 98 -1.88 8.64 -7.45
N PRO A 99 -3.03 8.22 -6.89
CA PRO A 99 -3.35 6.80 -6.77
C PRO A 99 -3.46 6.09 -8.12
N LEU A 100 -4.01 6.74 -9.14
CA LEU A 100 -4.10 6.17 -10.48
C LEU A 100 -2.71 5.84 -11.05
N ILE A 101 -1.74 6.75 -10.90
CA ILE A 101 -0.35 6.50 -11.33
C ILE A 101 0.23 5.31 -10.57
N ILE A 102 0.03 5.24 -9.27
CA ILE A 102 0.51 4.12 -8.42
C ILE A 102 -0.07 2.79 -8.94
N VAL A 103 -1.40 2.73 -9.17
CA VAL A 103 -2.06 1.52 -9.70
C VAL A 103 -1.49 1.11 -11.06
N VAL A 104 -1.28 2.05 -11.97
CA VAL A 104 -0.71 1.75 -13.29
C VAL A 104 0.71 1.21 -13.17
N ILE A 105 1.54 1.77 -12.29
CA ILE A 105 2.90 1.28 -12.04
C ILE A 105 2.86 -0.17 -11.53
N PHE A 106 2.05 -0.46 -10.50
CA PHE A 106 1.95 -1.82 -9.95
C PHE A 106 1.32 -2.82 -10.94
N ALA A 107 0.35 -2.40 -11.74
CA ALA A 107 -0.19 -3.22 -12.82
C ALA A 107 0.88 -3.61 -13.85
N TYR A 108 1.74 -2.65 -14.23
CA TYR A 108 2.86 -2.92 -15.12
C TYR A 108 3.90 -3.87 -14.49
N LEU A 109 4.29 -3.61 -13.23
CA LEU A 109 5.25 -4.45 -12.50
C LEU A 109 4.72 -5.88 -12.30
N GLY A 110 3.42 -6.03 -11.98
CA GLY A 110 2.77 -7.32 -11.86
C GLY A 110 2.72 -8.09 -13.18
N ALA A 111 2.38 -7.40 -14.28
CA ALA A 111 2.39 -7.99 -15.62
C ALA A 111 3.81 -8.43 -16.03
N TYR A 112 4.82 -7.63 -15.72
CA TYR A 112 6.22 -7.97 -15.96
C TYR A 112 6.66 -9.19 -15.16
N SER A 113 6.38 -9.21 -13.85
CA SER A 113 6.67 -10.34 -12.96
C SER A 113 6.00 -11.63 -13.44
N LEU A 114 4.73 -11.55 -13.87
CA LEU A 114 4.01 -12.69 -14.45
C LEU A 114 4.69 -13.21 -15.74
N GLY A 115 5.19 -12.30 -16.57
CA GLY A 115 5.94 -12.65 -17.78
C GLY A 115 7.21 -13.43 -17.45
N GLU A 116 7.96 -13.00 -16.45
CA GLU A 116 9.18 -13.70 -16.01
C GLU A 116 8.87 -15.09 -15.42
N VAL A 117 7.81 -15.21 -14.61
CA VAL A 117 7.38 -16.50 -14.03
C VAL A 117 6.94 -17.50 -15.10
N ARG A 118 6.35 -17.01 -16.19
CA ARG A 118 5.90 -17.85 -17.32
C ARG A 118 6.98 -18.15 -18.35
N ARG A 119 8.13 -17.54 -18.24
CA ARG A 119 9.24 -17.73 -19.15
C ARG A 119 9.76 -19.18 -19.02
N VAL A 120 9.67 -19.92 -20.11
CA VAL A 120 10.22 -21.27 -20.18
C VAL A 120 11.73 -21.16 -20.45
N ASP A 121 12.53 -21.75 -19.58
CA ASP A 121 13.97 -21.88 -19.82
C ASP A 121 14.20 -22.96 -20.90
N PRO A 122 14.85 -22.61 -22.02
CA PRO A 122 15.13 -23.57 -23.07
C PRO A 122 16.00 -24.77 -22.62
N GLU A 123 16.78 -24.58 -21.54
CA GLU A 123 17.64 -25.63 -20.98
C GLU A 123 17.00 -26.38 -19.81
N ALA A 124 15.74 -26.06 -19.48
CA ALA A 124 15.04 -26.72 -18.38
C ALA A 124 14.76 -28.19 -18.68
N LEU A 125 14.90 -29.04 -17.66
CA LEU A 125 14.54 -30.43 -17.72
C LEU A 125 13.03 -30.59 -17.95
N VAL A 126 12.67 -31.23 -19.07
CA VAL A 126 11.26 -31.53 -19.39
C VAL A 126 10.80 -32.79 -18.68
N ILE A 127 9.91 -32.67 -17.74
CA ILE A 127 9.29 -33.78 -17.01
C ILE A 127 7.87 -33.99 -17.54
N ASN A 128 7.64 -35.14 -18.20
CA ASN A 128 6.30 -35.51 -18.67
C ASN A 128 5.57 -36.31 -17.58
N VAL A 129 4.56 -35.70 -16.99
CA VAL A 129 3.71 -36.35 -15.96
C VAL A 129 2.42 -36.82 -16.62
N ARG A 130 2.16 -38.15 -16.57
CA ARG A 130 0.87 -38.72 -16.95
C ARG A 130 0.10 -39.11 -15.69
N ALA A 131 -0.96 -38.41 -15.40
CA ALA A 131 -1.91 -38.75 -14.35
C ALA A 131 -3.02 -39.63 -14.96
N GLN A 132 -3.26 -40.79 -14.37
CA GLN A 132 -4.35 -41.71 -14.77
C GLN A 132 -5.19 -42.00 -13.53
N GLN A 133 -6.46 -42.22 -13.73
CA GLN A 133 -7.40 -42.45 -12.62
C GLN A 133 -7.42 -43.92 -12.18
N PHE A 134 -6.76 -44.83 -12.81
CA PHE A 134 -6.50 -46.24 -12.43
C PHE A 134 -5.42 -46.79 -13.33
#